data_7d8ca279a5363f65f240979afc08404a
#
_entry.id   7d8ca279a5363f65f240979afc08404a
#
_cell.length_a   1.000
_cell.length_b   1.000
_cell.length_c   1.000
_cell.angle_alpha   90.00
_cell.angle_beta   90.00
_cell.angle_gamma   90.00
#
_symmetry.space_group_name_H-M   'P 1'
#
loop_
_entity.id
_entity.type
_entity.pdbx_description
1 polymer ?
#
loop_
_entity_poly.entity_id
_entity_poly.type
_entity_poly.pdbx_seq_one_letter_code
_entity_poly.pdbx_strand_id
1 'polypeptide(L)'
;MAAFRLTGDTSIDRAVAPPDSRGRSTHLRVSARARFLEDLDSAIARDPAVDSRLEMALTSPGLHAIWVHRVSHRLWSMPGGRLPARLLSQLTRALTGVEIHPGAQIGRRFFIDHGMGVVIGETAEVGDDVLMYHGVTLGGRSMEHVKRHPTVGNNVTIGAGARVLGPVHIGDRVQIGANSVVVKDIPAGAVATGIPATVRFPDRGEDPYEAMFRDPALWI
;
A
#
# COMPACT_ATOMS: atom_id res chain seq x y z
N MET A 1 49.28 -2.21 -36.40
CA MET A 1 49.09 -2.75 -35.05
C MET A 1 48.94 -1.57 -34.08
N ALA A 2 47.77 -1.18 -33.71
CA ALA A 2 47.51 -0.15 -32.71
C ALA A 2 46.55 -0.72 -31.67
N ALA A 3 47.04 -0.87 -30.44
CA ALA A 3 46.32 -1.42 -29.31
C ALA A 3 45.36 -0.34 -28.75
N PHE A 4 44.04 -0.64 -28.72
CA PHE A 4 43.03 0.19 -28.12
C PHE A 4 42.93 -0.19 -26.62
N ARG A 5 43.35 0.72 -25.75
CA ARG A 5 43.16 0.57 -24.29
C ARG A 5 41.75 1.05 -23.93
N LEU A 6 40.94 0.13 -23.45
CA LEU A 6 39.71 0.43 -22.77
C LEU A 6 40.01 0.83 -21.30
N THR A 7 39.86 2.09 -20.97
CA THR A 7 39.85 2.56 -19.58
C THR A 7 38.44 2.36 -19.03
N GLY A 8 38.27 1.37 -18.14
CA GLY A 8 37.06 1.16 -17.41
C GLY A 8 36.90 2.25 -16.34
N ASP A 9 35.81 3.03 -16.46
CA ASP A 9 35.33 3.91 -15.39
C ASP A 9 34.44 3.08 -14.47
N THR A 10 34.97 2.74 -13.29
CA THR A 10 34.31 2.02 -12.20
C THR A 10 33.92 3.03 -11.13
N SER A 11 32.84 3.76 -11.33
CA SER A 11 32.32 4.64 -10.29
C SER A 11 30.78 4.78 -10.36
N ILE A 12 30.03 3.75 -9.97
CA ILE A 12 28.66 3.92 -9.41
C ILE A 12 28.39 2.72 -8.48
N ASP A 13 29.03 2.73 -7.33
CA ASP A 13 28.60 1.92 -6.19
C ASP A 13 28.45 2.86 -4.97
N ARG A 14 27.48 3.76 -5.02
CA ARG A 14 26.99 4.45 -3.84
C ARG A 14 25.88 3.60 -3.24
N ALA A 15 26.24 2.73 -2.32
CA ALA A 15 25.31 2.11 -1.41
C ALA A 15 24.47 3.20 -0.73
N VAL A 16 23.16 3.24 -1.03
CA VAL A 16 22.20 4.05 -0.31
C VAL A 16 22.11 3.46 1.09
N ALA A 17 22.55 4.22 2.09
CA ALA A 17 22.44 3.84 3.49
C ALA A 17 20.94 3.64 3.85
N PRO A 18 20.62 2.62 4.66
CA PRO A 18 19.23 2.43 5.11
C PRO A 18 18.78 3.65 5.94
N PRO A 19 17.51 4.05 5.82
CA PRO A 19 16.98 5.17 6.56
C PRO A 19 17.06 4.91 8.08
N ASP A 20 17.53 5.92 8.82
CA ASP A 20 17.68 5.89 10.27
C ASP A 20 16.33 5.56 10.97
N SER A 21 16.30 4.44 11.67
CA SER A 21 15.13 3.89 12.36
C SER A 21 14.74 4.64 13.65
N ARG A 22 15.18 5.89 13.85
CA ARG A 22 14.99 6.66 15.08
C ARG A 22 13.93 7.75 15.04
N GLY A 23 12.90 7.60 14.18
CA GLY A 23 11.70 8.43 14.25
C GLY A 23 10.58 7.74 15.03
N ARG A 24 10.72 7.51 16.34
CA ARG A 24 9.55 7.22 17.18
C ARG A 24 8.69 8.46 17.27
N SER A 25 7.76 8.62 16.31
CA SER A 25 6.69 9.60 16.45
C SER A 25 5.87 9.22 17.68
N THR A 26 5.78 10.12 18.64
CA THR A 26 4.88 10.03 19.80
C THR A 26 3.45 10.09 19.27
N HIS A 27 2.90 8.95 18.87
CA HIS A 27 1.49 8.83 18.49
C HIS A 27 0.66 9.08 19.78
N LEU A 28 0.18 10.31 19.94
CA LEU A 28 -0.92 10.61 20.84
C LEU A 28 -2.01 9.56 20.59
N ARG A 29 -2.50 8.90 21.66
CA ARG A 29 -3.55 7.87 21.54
C ARG A 29 -4.83 8.55 21.03
N VAL A 30 -4.99 8.58 19.73
CA VAL A 30 -6.22 9.06 19.08
C VAL A 30 -7.35 8.11 19.46
N SER A 31 -8.47 8.65 19.95
CA SER A 31 -9.62 7.84 20.34
C SER A 31 -10.19 7.04 19.15
N ALA A 32 -10.84 5.90 19.42
CA ALA A 32 -11.45 5.09 18.35
C ALA A 32 -12.47 5.90 17.53
N ARG A 33 -13.25 6.77 18.20
CA ARG A 33 -14.18 7.68 17.54
C ARG A 33 -13.49 8.69 16.60
N ALA A 34 -12.37 9.26 17.05
CA ALA A 34 -11.63 10.21 16.23
C ALA A 34 -11.02 9.53 15.01
N ARG A 35 -10.50 8.29 15.14
CA ARG A 35 -10.02 7.50 13.99
C ARG A 35 -11.13 7.17 12.99
N PHE A 36 -12.31 6.80 13.49
CA PHE A 36 -13.46 6.51 12.64
C PHE A 36 -13.88 7.74 11.81
N LEU A 37 -13.96 8.91 12.43
CA LEU A 37 -14.29 10.16 11.72
C LEU A 37 -13.18 10.56 10.74
N GLU A 38 -11.93 10.38 11.11
CA GLU A 38 -10.78 10.63 10.24
C GLU A 38 -10.79 9.75 8.98
N ASP A 39 -11.16 8.46 9.11
CA ASP A 39 -11.30 7.58 7.96
C ASP A 39 -12.39 8.04 7.02
N LEU A 40 -13.56 8.42 7.56
CA LEU A 40 -14.68 8.93 6.76
C LEU A 40 -14.30 10.22 6.01
N ASP A 41 -13.71 11.19 6.71
CA ASP A 41 -13.29 12.45 6.11
C ASP A 41 -12.24 12.25 5.03
N SER A 42 -11.30 11.35 5.28
CA SER A 42 -10.27 11.00 4.30
C SER A 42 -10.82 10.28 3.08
N ALA A 43 -11.82 9.41 3.26
CA ALA A 43 -12.47 8.69 2.17
C ALA A 43 -13.30 9.65 1.30
N ILE A 44 -14.13 10.50 1.90
CA ILE A 44 -14.94 11.51 1.17
C ILE A 44 -14.05 12.47 0.38
N ALA A 45 -12.91 12.88 0.94
CA ALA A 45 -11.97 13.76 0.24
C ALA A 45 -11.35 13.12 -1.03
N ARG A 46 -11.46 11.79 -1.18
CA ARG A 46 -10.86 11.02 -2.28
C ARG A 46 -11.89 10.36 -3.21
N ASP A 47 -13.15 10.36 -2.82
CA ASP A 47 -14.26 9.81 -3.61
C ASP A 47 -15.26 10.92 -3.96
N PRO A 48 -15.21 11.45 -5.20
CA PRO A 48 -16.11 12.49 -5.64
C PRO A 48 -17.58 12.03 -5.83
N ALA A 49 -17.85 10.73 -5.73
CA ALA A 49 -19.19 10.17 -5.91
C ALA A 49 -20.02 10.19 -4.60
N VAL A 50 -19.42 10.53 -3.45
CA VAL A 50 -20.06 10.47 -2.14
C VAL A 50 -19.97 11.81 -1.42
N ASP A 51 -21.12 12.38 -1.06
CA ASP A 51 -21.22 13.71 -0.45
C ASP A 51 -21.44 13.69 1.07
N SER A 52 -21.71 12.52 1.67
CA SER A 52 -22.05 12.45 3.09
C SER A 52 -21.31 11.35 3.86
N ARG A 53 -20.99 11.66 5.14
CA ARG A 53 -20.40 10.67 6.04
C ARG A 53 -21.28 9.44 6.27
N LEU A 54 -22.59 9.63 6.28
CA LEU A 54 -23.53 8.52 6.49
C LEU A 54 -23.53 7.57 5.29
N GLU A 55 -23.58 8.12 4.09
CA GLU A 55 -23.50 7.35 2.86
C GLU A 55 -22.18 6.58 2.78
N MET A 56 -21.04 7.28 2.95
CA MET A 56 -19.71 6.65 2.97
C MET A 56 -19.62 5.53 4.03
N ALA A 57 -20.16 5.76 5.23
CA ALA A 57 -20.16 4.77 6.30
C ALA A 57 -20.99 3.52 5.99
N LEU A 58 -22.06 3.65 5.23
CA LEU A 58 -22.96 2.55 4.91
C LEU A 58 -22.58 1.81 3.61
N THR A 59 -21.95 2.49 2.66
CA THR A 59 -21.75 1.96 1.30
C THR A 59 -20.31 1.61 0.95
N SER A 60 -19.30 1.95 1.79
CA SER A 60 -17.90 1.66 1.51
C SER A 60 -17.44 0.32 2.08
N PRO A 61 -17.33 -0.74 1.27
CA PRO A 61 -16.84 -2.05 1.73
C PRO A 61 -15.36 -1.99 2.16
N GLY A 62 -14.56 -1.12 1.55
CA GLY A 62 -13.17 -0.88 1.93
C GLY A 62 -13.04 -0.36 3.37
N LEU A 63 -13.85 0.63 3.77
CA LEU A 63 -13.87 1.13 5.15
C LEU A 63 -14.34 0.07 6.15
N HIS A 64 -15.39 -0.69 5.79
CA HIS A 64 -15.86 -1.79 6.64
C HIS A 64 -14.73 -2.80 6.90
N ALA A 65 -13.99 -3.18 5.86
CA ALA A 65 -12.87 -4.11 6.00
C ALA A 65 -11.76 -3.55 6.90
N ILE A 66 -11.41 -2.26 6.76
CA ILE A 66 -10.40 -1.59 7.58
C ILE A 66 -10.83 -1.53 9.06
N TRP A 67 -12.09 -1.19 9.33
CA TRP A 67 -12.59 -1.12 10.71
C TRP A 67 -12.60 -2.48 11.39
N VAL A 68 -13.05 -3.53 10.69
CA VAL A 68 -13.03 -4.90 11.22
C VAL A 68 -11.60 -5.41 11.35
N HIS A 69 -10.70 -5.07 10.40
CA HIS A 69 -9.28 -5.40 10.51
C HIS A 69 -8.66 -4.85 11.80
N ARG A 70 -8.98 -3.63 12.23
CA ARG A 70 -8.46 -3.09 13.49
C ARG A 70 -8.86 -3.92 14.71
N VAL A 71 -10.03 -4.53 14.68
CA VAL A 71 -10.49 -5.47 15.73
C VAL A 71 -9.73 -6.79 15.62
N SER A 72 -9.69 -7.37 14.43
CA SER A 72 -9.01 -8.65 14.19
C SER A 72 -7.50 -8.57 14.46
N HIS A 73 -6.85 -7.44 14.17
CA HIS A 73 -5.44 -7.18 14.47
C HIS A 73 -5.16 -7.13 15.98
N ARG A 74 -6.05 -6.54 16.78
CA ARG A 74 -5.95 -6.58 18.24
C ARG A 74 -6.10 -7.99 18.78
N LEU A 75 -7.09 -8.75 18.29
CA LEU A 75 -7.29 -10.14 18.66
C LEU A 75 -6.06 -10.99 18.30
N TRP A 76 -5.46 -10.77 17.13
CA TRP A 76 -4.28 -11.48 16.66
C TRP A 76 -3.10 -11.39 17.63
N SER A 77 -2.96 -10.25 18.32
CA SER A 77 -1.90 -9.98 19.28
C SER A 77 -2.17 -10.55 20.70
N MET A 78 -3.38 -11.11 20.94
CA MET A 78 -3.76 -11.66 22.25
C MET A 78 -3.47 -13.16 22.32
N PRO A 79 -3.13 -13.69 23.52
CA PRO A 79 -3.04 -15.14 23.72
C PRO A 79 -4.32 -15.85 23.31
N GLY A 80 -4.22 -16.89 22.45
CA GLY A 80 -5.38 -17.62 21.93
C GLY A 80 -6.21 -16.87 20.88
N GLY A 81 -5.88 -15.63 20.57
CA GLY A 81 -6.66 -14.77 19.66
C GLY A 81 -6.46 -15.05 18.17
N ARG A 82 -5.48 -15.88 17.76
CA ARG A 82 -5.16 -16.11 16.34
C ARG A 82 -6.31 -16.70 15.54
N LEU A 83 -6.93 -17.76 16.04
CA LEU A 83 -8.05 -18.41 15.33
C LEU A 83 -9.26 -17.48 15.22
N PRO A 84 -9.80 -16.87 16.30
CA PRO A 84 -10.92 -15.93 16.16
C PRO A 84 -10.59 -14.72 15.28
N ALA A 85 -9.37 -14.20 15.30
CA ALA A 85 -8.94 -13.13 14.42
C ALA A 85 -9.01 -13.56 12.93
N ARG A 86 -8.56 -14.77 12.62
CA ARG A 86 -8.64 -15.35 11.26
C ARG A 86 -10.08 -15.57 10.80
N LEU A 87 -10.92 -16.10 11.66
CA LEU A 87 -12.34 -16.30 11.35
C LEU A 87 -13.05 -14.97 11.08
N LEU A 88 -12.79 -13.94 11.90
CA LEU A 88 -13.33 -12.61 11.69
C LEU A 88 -12.85 -12.00 10.37
N SER A 89 -11.58 -12.15 10.02
CA SER A 89 -11.03 -11.71 8.74
C SER A 89 -11.68 -12.41 7.55
N GLN A 90 -11.93 -13.74 7.62
CA GLN A 90 -12.60 -14.48 6.55
C GLN A 90 -14.07 -14.08 6.39
N LEU A 91 -14.78 -13.84 7.50
CA LEU A 91 -16.15 -13.32 7.45
C LEU A 91 -16.17 -11.94 6.78
N THR A 92 -15.23 -11.07 7.14
CA THR A 92 -15.09 -9.74 6.52
C THR A 92 -14.86 -9.86 5.02
N ARG A 93 -13.95 -10.74 4.59
CA ARG A 93 -13.73 -11.03 3.17
C ARG A 93 -15.01 -11.49 2.46
N ALA A 94 -15.77 -12.39 3.07
CA ALA A 94 -17.02 -12.88 2.47
C ALA A 94 -18.06 -11.75 2.28
N LEU A 95 -18.10 -10.77 3.19
CA LEU A 95 -19.07 -9.66 3.15
C LEU A 95 -18.62 -8.48 2.29
N THR A 96 -17.30 -8.22 2.19
CA THR A 96 -16.74 -7.01 1.57
C THR A 96 -15.96 -7.28 0.28
N GLY A 97 -15.56 -8.53 0.03
CA GLY A 97 -14.62 -8.88 -1.04
C GLY A 97 -13.16 -8.48 -0.76
N VAL A 98 -12.86 -7.94 0.43
CA VAL A 98 -11.53 -7.45 0.84
C VAL A 98 -10.92 -8.41 1.86
N GLU A 99 -9.75 -8.95 1.56
CA GLU A 99 -8.97 -9.77 2.49
C GLU A 99 -7.81 -8.98 3.09
N ILE A 100 -7.85 -8.70 4.39
CA ILE A 100 -6.72 -8.17 5.14
C ILE A 100 -6.34 -9.19 6.21
N HIS A 101 -5.12 -9.73 6.13
CA HIS A 101 -4.64 -10.65 7.15
C HIS A 101 -4.54 -9.93 8.51
N PRO A 102 -5.00 -10.54 9.63
CA PRO A 102 -4.96 -9.88 10.95
C PRO A 102 -3.56 -9.44 11.41
N GLY A 103 -2.50 -10.09 10.91
CA GLY A 103 -1.11 -9.72 11.22
C GLY A 103 -0.61 -8.48 10.49
N ALA A 104 -1.27 -8.05 9.41
CA ALA A 104 -0.86 -6.87 8.64
C ALA A 104 -0.89 -5.59 9.50
N GLN A 105 0.03 -4.68 9.25
CA GLN A 105 0.09 -3.38 9.90
C GLN A 105 -0.46 -2.31 8.95
N ILE A 106 -1.52 -1.61 9.35
CA ILE A 106 -2.20 -0.61 8.53
C ILE A 106 -2.16 0.74 9.24
N GLY A 107 -1.63 1.75 8.55
CA GLY A 107 -1.53 3.12 9.00
C GLY A 107 -2.87 3.85 9.07
N ARG A 108 -2.79 5.17 9.17
CA ARG A 108 -3.94 6.07 9.29
C ARG A 108 -4.42 6.52 7.92
N ARG A 109 -5.73 6.86 7.81
CA ARG A 109 -6.33 7.39 6.59
C ARG A 109 -6.06 6.52 5.35
N PHE A 110 -5.92 5.22 5.59
CA PHE A 110 -5.87 4.23 4.52
C PHE A 110 -7.26 4.12 3.90
N PHE A 111 -7.35 4.23 2.59
CA PHE A 111 -8.61 4.12 1.86
C PHE A 111 -8.50 3.06 0.77
N ILE A 112 -9.47 2.15 0.75
CA ILE A 112 -9.62 1.13 -0.30
C ILE A 112 -10.86 1.49 -1.09
N ASP A 113 -10.66 1.92 -2.32
CA ASP A 113 -11.73 2.25 -3.23
C ASP A 113 -12.26 1.00 -3.96
N HIS A 114 -13.59 0.85 -4.03
CA HIS A 114 -14.32 -0.31 -4.54
C HIS A 114 -14.08 -1.63 -3.78
N GLY A 115 -12.87 -1.93 -3.41
CA GLY A 115 -12.44 -3.00 -2.50
C GLY A 115 -12.42 -4.42 -3.05
N MET A 116 -13.30 -4.81 -3.97
CA MET A 116 -13.42 -6.18 -4.45
C MET A 116 -12.08 -6.77 -4.91
N GLY A 117 -11.71 -7.95 -4.37
CA GLY A 117 -10.50 -8.67 -4.77
C GLY A 117 -9.18 -8.13 -4.22
N VAL A 118 -9.21 -7.17 -3.30
CA VAL A 118 -8.00 -6.74 -2.57
C VAL A 118 -7.53 -7.85 -1.62
N VAL A 119 -6.22 -8.11 -1.62
CA VAL A 119 -5.57 -9.07 -0.72
C VAL A 119 -4.33 -8.44 -0.09
N ILE A 120 -4.32 -8.33 1.24
CA ILE A 120 -3.18 -7.83 2.03
C ILE A 120 -2.67 -8.94 2.95
N GLY A 121 -1.44 -9.40 2.70
CA GLY A 121 -0.86 -10.55 3.39
C GLY A 121 -0.32 -10.24 4.79
N GLU A 122 0.04 -11.30 5.53
CA GLU A 122 0.35 -11.30 6.97
C GLU A 122 1.39 -10.28 7.42
N THR A 123 2.52 -10.19 6.71
CA THR A 123 3.64 -9.33 7.10
C THR A 123 3.68 -8.03 6.29
N ALA A 124 2.56 -7.67 5.61
CA ALA A 124 2.46 -6.40 4.92
C ALA A 124 2.42 -5.23 5.92
N GLU A 125 3.08 -4.14 5.55
CA GLU A 125 3.07 -2.88 6.27
C GLU A 125 2.61 -1.79 5.31
N VAL A 126 1.60 -1.01 5.72
CA VAL A 126 1.04 0.09 4.93
C VAL A 126 1.11 1.35 5.76
N GLY A 127 1.72 2.39 5.21
CA GLY A 127 1.88 3.70 5.85
C GLY A 127 0.58 4.49 5.94
N ASP A 128 0.71 5.76 6.26
CA ASP A 128 -0.39 6.71 6.37
C ASP A 128 -0.77 7.26 4.99
N ASP A 129 -2.03 7.67 4.83
CA ASP A 129 -2.55 8.33 3.61
C ASP A 129 -2.42 7.52 2.31
N VAL A 130 -2.45 6.20 2.41
CA VAL A 130 -2.38 5.32 1.24
C VAL A 130 -3.76 5.15 0.61
N LEU A 131 -3.84 5.28 -0.72
CA LEU A 131 -5.00 4.96 -1.55
C LEU A 131 -4.73 3.65 -2.30
N MET A 132 -5.67 2.73 -2.24
CA MET A 132 -5.59 1.45 -2.92
C MET A 132 -6.90 1.15 -3.64
N TYR A 133 -6.82 0.79 -4.91
CA TYR A 133 -8.00 0.40 -5.68
C TYR A 133 -8.28 -1.10 -5.60
N HIS A 134 -9.44 -1.51 -6.11
CA HIS A 134 -9.86 -2.91 -6.17
C HIS A 134 -8.83 -3.83 -6.84
N GLY A 135 -8.89 -5.11 -6.50
CA GLY A 135 -8.05 -6.14 -7.12
C GLY A 135 -6.56 -6.07 -6.78
N VAL A 136 -6.10 -5.11 -5.97
CA VAL A 136 -4.69 -5.00 -5.58
C VAL A 136 -4.27 -6.15 -4.67
N THR A 137 -3.05 -6.66 -4.88
CA THR A 137 -2.45 -7.68 -4.01
C THR A 137 -1.13 -7.19 -3.42
N LEU A 138 -1.03 -7.18 -2.09
CA LEU A 138 0.25 -7.11 -1.36
C LEU A 138 0.62 -8.54 -0.96
N GLY A 139 1.33 -9.25 -1.85
CA GLY A 139 1.56 -10.69 -1.79
C GLY A 139 2.96 -11.07 -1.31
N GLY A 140 3.08 -12.29 -0.76
CA GLY A 140 4.36 -12.88 -0.37
C GLY A 140 5.03 -13.62 -1.53
N ARG A 141 6.38 -13.76 -1.46
CA ARG A 141 7.19 -14.57 -2.39
C ARG A 141 8.02 -15.63 -1.69
N SER A 142 7.70 -15.95 -0.43
CA SER A 142 8.37 -17.00 0.34
C SER A 142 7.35 -17.83 1.10
N MET A 143 7.65 -19.11 1.30
CA MET A 143 6.89 -20.02 2.15
C MET A 143 7.39 -20.05 3.59
N GLU A 144 8.47 -19.35 3.89
CA GLU A 144 9.04 -19.27 5.23
C GLU A 144 8.31 -18.26 6.12
N HIS A 145 8.43 -18.43 7.45
CA HIS A 145 7.89 -17.51 8.45
C HIS A 145 8.78 -16.29 8.67
N VAL A 146 8.98 -15.51 7.61
CA VAL A 146 9.81 -14.30 7.59
C VAL A 146 9.02 -13.10 7.07
N LYS A 147 9.61 -11.90 7.08
CA LYS A 147 9.08 -10.76 6.32
C LYS A 147 9.08 -11.14 4.83
N ARG A 148 7.87 -11.31 4.26
CA ARG A 148 7.67 -11.82 2.90
C ARG A 148 6.68 -11.01 2.07
N HIS A 149 6.04 -10.01 2.67
CA HIS A 149 5.08 -9.10 2.04
C HIS A 149 5.64 -7.67 1.99
N PRO A 150 5.11 -6.81 1.12
CA PRO A 150 5.60 -5.45 0.92
C PRO A 150 5.55 -4.57 2.16
N THR A 151 6.43 -3.57 2.20
CA THR A 151 6.34 -2.39 3.04
C THR A 151 6.04 -1.20 2.15
N VAL A 152 4.89 -0.55 2.36
CA VAL A 152 4.39 0.60 1.61
C VAL A 152 4.53 1.85 2.47
N GLY A 153 5.18 2.88 1.94
CA GLY A 153 5.37 4.18 2.59
C GLY A 153 4.08 5.00 2.68
N ASN A 154 4.23 6.28 2.95
CA ASN A 154 3.13 7.21 3.13
C ASN A 154 2.72 7.89 1.81
N ASN A 155 1.45 8.32 1.71
CA ASN A 155 0.93 9.03 0.53
C ASN A 155 1.11 8.26 -0.79
N VAL A 156 1.03 6.93 -0.74
CA VAL A 156 1.18 6.06 -1.91
C VAL A 156 -0.19 5.79 -2.54
N THR A 157 -0.26 5.81 -3.88
CA THR A 157 -1.44 5.37 -4.62
C THR A 157 -1.13 4.07 -5.36
N ILE A 158 -2.01 3.08 -5.23
CA ILE A 158 -1.86 1.78 -5.89
C ILE A 158 -3.08 1.53 -6.78
N GLY A 159 -2.85 1.59 -8.09
CA GLY A 159 -3.86 1.44 -9.13
C GLY A 159 -4.52 0.06 -9.14
N ALA A 160 -5.72 0.01 -9.74
CA ALA A 160 -6.56 -1.18 -9.78
C ALA A 160 -5.81 -2.40 -10.34
N GLY A 161 -5.99 -3.54 -9.69
CA GLY A 161 -5.39 -4.79 -10.16
C GLY A 161 -3.88 -4.92 -10.00
N ALA A 162 -3.17 -3.93 -9.46
CA ALA A 162 -1.71 -4.01 -9.28
C ALA A 162 -1.29 -5.14 -8.32
N ARG A 163 -0.15 -5.75 -8.59
CA ARG A 163 0.45 -6.83 -7.80
C ARG A 163 1.79 -6.38 -7.25
N VAL A 164 1.90 -6.19 -5.94
CA VAL A 164 3.16 -5.88 -5.27
C VAL A 164 3.59 -7.14 -4.52
N LEU A 165 4.70 -7.75 -4.95
CA LEU A 165 5.04 -9.11 -4.57
C LEU A 165 6.42 -9.21 -3.93
N GLY A 166 6.48 -9.82 -2.76
CA GLY A 166 7.71 -10.03 -1.99
C GLY A 166 7.96 -8.96 -0.94
N PRO A 167 9.07 -9.03 -0.20
CA PRO A 167 9.42 -8.09 0.86
C PRO A 167 10.02 -6.79 0.28
N VAL A 168 9.39 -6.26 -0.78
CA VAL A 168 9.82 -5.03 -1.45
C VAL A 168 9.42 -3.81 -0.66
N HIS A 169 10.23 -2.74 -0.78
CA HIS A 169 9.97 -1.45 -0.19
C HIS A 169 9.44 -0.46 -1.24
N ILE A 170 8.29 0.13 -0.96
CA ILE A 170 7.67 1.19 -1.77
C ILE A 170 7.83 2.50 -1.00
N GLY A 171 8.60 3.42 -1.56
CA GLY A 171 8.88 4.71 -0.91
C GLY A 171 7.65 5.62 -0.80
N ASP A 172 7.79 6.70 -0.05
CA ASP A 172 6.72 7.69 0.11
C ASP A 172 6.34 8.35 -1.22
N ARG A 173 5.08 8.72 -1.39
CA ARG A 173 4.53 9.41 -2.57
C ARG A 173 4.72 8.68 -3.91
N VAL A 174 4.90 7.35 -3.85
CA VAL A 174 4.95 6.51 -5.06
C VAL A 174 3.56 6.36 -5.66
N GLN A 175 3.49 6.35 -6.99
CA GLN A 175 2.31 6.03 -7.76
C GLN A 175 2.53 4.70 -8.50
N ILE A 176 1.67 3.71 -8.26
CA ILE A 176 1.71 2.42 -8.96
C ILE A 176 0.51 2.35 -9.90
N GLY A 177 0.77 2.22 -11.19
CA GLY A 177 -0.26 2.15 -12.21
C GLY A 177 -1.11 0.89 -12.14
N ALA A 178 -2.30 0.95 -12.73
CA ALA A 178 -3.22 -0.19 -12.79
C ALA A 178 -2.56 -1.41 -13.47
N ASN A 179 -2.89 -2.61 -12.98
CA ASN A 179 -2.38 -3.90 -13.46
C ASN A 179 -0.85 -4.05 -13.47
N SER A 180 -0.11 -3.15 -12.83
CA SER A 180 1.35 -3.25 -12.72
C SER A 180 1.79 -4.41 -11.82
N VAL A 181 2.94 -5.01 -12.12
CA VAL A 181 3.54 -6.08 -11.32
C VAL A 181 4.87 -5.63 -10.75
N VAL A 182 4.87 -5.26 -9.48
CA VAL A 182 6.03 -4.74 -8.75
C VAL A 182 6.73 -5.89 -8.01
N VAL A 183 8.00 -6.11 -8.31
CA VAL A 183 8.83 -7.18 -7.73
C VAL A 183 10.20 -6.69 -7.24
N LYS A 184 10.41 -5.37 -7.25
CA LYS A 184 11.61 -4.67 -6.78
C LYS A 184 11.22 -3.43 -6.00
N ASP A 185 12.14 -2.91 -5.21
CA ASP A 185 11.94 -1.66 -4.48
C ASP A 185 11.70 -0.48 -5.42
N ILE A 186 10.84 0.45 -4.96
CA ILE A 186 10.52 1.68 -5.68
C ILE A 186 10.93 2.86 -4.80
N PRO A 187 11.81 3.76 -5.27
CA PRO A 187 12.23 4.93 -4.51
C PRO A 187 11.08 5.94 -4.37
N ALA A 188 11.14 6.76 -3.33
CA ALA A 188 10.12 7.76 -3.04
C ALA A 188 9.88 8.73 -4.22
N GLY A 189 8.62 9.12 -4.44
CA GLY A 189 8.21 10.06 -5.49
C GLY A 189 8.24 9.51 -6.90
N ALA A 190 8.49 8.21 -7.08
CA ALA A 190 8.54 7.58 -8.40
C ALA A 190 7.15 7.12 -8.87
N VAL A 191 7.03 6.93 -10.17
CA VAL A 191 5.91 6.26 -10.83
C VAL A 191 6.36 4.91 -11.36
N ALA A 192 5.59 3.84 -11.08
CA ALA A 192 5.91 2.49 -11.50
C ALA A 192 4.75 1.89 -12.31
N THR A 193 5.03 1.43 -13.53
CA THR A 193 4.00 0.91 -14.45
C THR A 193 4.49 -0.32 -15.21
N GLY A 194 3.56 -1.14 -15.67
CA GLY A 194 3.82 -2.27 -16.56
C GLY A 194 4.11 -3.60 -15.86
N ILE A 195 4.49 -4.61 -16.66
CA ILE A 195 4.70 -6.01 -16.23
C ILE A 195 6.01 -6.55 -16.80
N PRO A 196 7.10 -6.70 -15.99
CA PRO A 196 7.25 -6.13 -14.64
C PRO A 196 7.24 -4.60 -14.68
N ALA A 197 6.93 -3.96 -13.55
CA ALA A 197 6.81 -2.51 -13.48
C ALA A 197 8.15 -1.82 -13.82
N THR A 198 8.06 -0.82 -14.71
CA THR A 198 9.16 0.10 -14.99
C THR A 198 9.00 1.34 -14.11
N VAL A 199 10.11 1.75 -13.47
CA VAL A 199 10.13 2.93 -12.61
C VAL A 199 10.56 4.14 -13.40
N ARG A 200 9.83 5.24 -13.28
CA ARG A 200 10.19 6.55 -13.82
C ARG A 200 9.94 7.64 -12.79
N PHE A 201 10.57 8.78 -12.96
CA PHE A 201 10.29 9.96 -12.15
C PHE A 201 9.52 10.97 -13.00
N PRO A 202 8.53 11.67 -12.41
CA PRO A 202 7.88 12.79 -13.06
C PRO A 202 8.89 13.88 -13.47
N ASP A 203 8.53 14.67 -14.45
CA ASP A 203 9.36 15.81 -14.85
C ASP A 203 9.45 16.86 -13.73
N ARG A 204 10.50 17.71 -13.81
CA ARG A 204 10.76 18.70 -12.75
C ARG A 204 9.59 19.68 -12.64
N GLY A 205 8.87 19.63 -11.52
CA GLY A 205 7.70 20.47 -11.25
C GLY A 205 6.35 19.85 -11.64
N GLU A 206 6.35 18.65 -12.20
CA GLU A 206 5.14 17.88 -12.46
C GLU A 206 4.64 17.22 -11.17
N ASP A 207 3.34 17.33 -10.89
CA ASP A 207 2.71 16.56 -9.81
C ASP A 207 2.71 15.08 -10.21
N PRO A 208 3.25 14.15 -9.38
CA PRO A 208 3.21 12.72 -9.64
C PRO A 208 1.80 12.18 -9.88
N TYR A 209 0.80 12.76 -9.23
CA TYR A 209 -0.59 12.38 -9.41
C TYR A 209 -1.11 12.80 -10.80
N GLU A 210 -0.81 14.01 -11.27
CA GLU A 210 -1.15 14.47 -12.61
C GLU A 210 -0.39 13.70 -13.71
N ALA A 211 0.90 13.38 -13.46
CA ALA A 211 1.68 12.54 -14.37
C ALA A 211 1.04 11.16 -14.59
N MET A 212 0.41 10.61 -13.55
CA MET A 212 -0.33 9.36 -13.64
C MET A 212 -1.51 9.45 -14.62
N PHE A 213 -2.21 10.58 -14.69
CA PHE A 213 -3.38 10.76 -15.58
C PHE A 213 -3.02 10.97 -17.07
N ARG A 214 -1.78 11.34 -17.37
CA ARG A 214 -1.33 11.56 -18.77
C ARG A 214 -0.85 10.31 -19.46
N ASP A 215 -0.48 9.27 -18.71
CA ASP A 215 -0.01 8.01 -19.29
C ASP A 215 -1.18 7.03 -19.44
N PRO A 216 -1.63 6.73 -20.70
CA PRO A 216 -2.73 5.80 -20.92
C PRO A 216 -2.51 4.42 -20.31
N ALA A 217 -1.25 3.98 -20.15
CA ALA A 217 -0.91 2.71 -19.52
C ALA A 217 -1.28 2.63 -18.02
N LEU A 218 -1.65 3.76 -17.40
CA LEU A 218 -2.04 3.82 -15.99
C LEU A 218 -3.54 3.61 -15.78
N TRP A 219 -4.34 3.66 -16.84
CA TRP A 219 -5.80 3.61 -16.79
C TRP A 219 -6.42 2.30 -17.26
N ILE A 220 -5.64 1.43 -17.89
CA ILE A 220 -6.14 0.19 -18.50
C ILE A 220 -5.77 -1.02 -17.64
#